data_958a37fb49d371146be6f5cdbca75d6c
#
_entry.id   958a37fb49d371146be6f5cdbca75d6c
#
_cell.length_a   1.000
_cell.length_b   1.000
_cell.length_c   1.000
_cell.angle_alpha   90.00
_cell.angle_beta   90.00
_cell.angle_gamma   90.00
#
_symmetry.space_group_name_H-M   'P 1'
#
loop_
_entity.id
_entity.type
_entity.pdbx_description
1 polymer ?
#
loop_
_entity_poly.entity_id
_entity_poly.type
_entity_poly.pdbx_seq_one_letter_code
_entity_poly.pdbx_strand_id
1 'polypeptide(L)'
;MIKLYLKYFMIQLKSLMEYKKSFAFSIAGQFFSSIFSILSIYFLFNKFGNIEGYTFNNVLICFVVSFVGYSIAECFFRGFDKFEDMISNGEFDRILTRPEGLIFQVLASKIEFERIGRAIASSTNVDLLRFDKIVTIFFMICGTIVIYGCLFIAKGGITFFTTQSLEIMNIFTDGARDLTQYPLSIYHKYVRIFLTYIVPIAFVNYFPLLL
;
A
#
# COMPACT_ATOMS: atom_id res chain seq x y z
N MET A 1 -24.23 4.48 -6.44
CA MET A 1 -22.94 4.34 -5.74
C MET A 1 -21.74 4.81 -6.57
N ILE A 2 -21.43 4.25 -7.75
CA ILE A 2 -20.25 4.64 -8.56
C ILE A 2 -20.24 6.14 -8.90
N LYS A 3 -21.36 6.70 -9.37
CA LYS A 3 -21.46 8.14 -9.67
C LYS A 3 -21.22 9.03 -8.44
N LEU A 4 -21.63 8.57 -7.27
CA LEU A 4 -21.41 9.30 -6.02
C LEU A 4 -19.94 9.24 -5.62
N TYR A 5 -19.29 8.05 -5.71
CA TYR A 5 -17.87 7.90 -5.46
C TYR A 5 -17.02 8.81 -6.37
N LEU A 6 -17.34 8.85 -7.66
CA LEU A 6 -16.68 9.75 -8.61
C LEU A 6 -16.84 11.23 -8.25
N LYS A 7 -17.99 11.64 -7.69
CA LYS A 7 -18.16 13.00 -7.18
C LYS A 7 -17.25 13.29 -5.98
N TYR A 8 -17.18 12.39 -5.00
CA TYR A 8 -16.24 12.52 -3.88
C TYR A 8 -14.79 12.58 -4.36
N PHE A 9 -14.41 11.67 -5.26
CA PHE A 9 -13.11 11.66 -5.91
C PHE A 9 -12.76 13.01 -6.55
N MET A 10 -13.67 13.57 -7.35
CA MET A 10 -13.49 14.87 -8.01
C MET A 10 -13.40 16.03 -7.03
N ILE A 11 -14.18 16.00 -5.95
CA ILE A 11 -14.15 17.05 -4.92
C ILE A 11 -12.80 17.04 -4.21
N GLN A 12 -12.31 15.88 -3.80
CA GLN A 12 -11.02 15.75 -3.13
C GLN A 12 -9.86 16.13 -4.05
N LEU A 13 -9.91 15.72 -5.32
CA LEU A 13 -8.91 16.12 -6.30
C LEU A 13 -8.88 17.65 -6.49
N LYS A 14 -10.06 18.30 -6.59
CA LYS A 14 -10.14 19.75 -6.68
C LYS A 14 -9.59 20.45 -5.43
N SER A 15 -9.89 19.93 -4.24
CA SER A 15 -9.37 20.48 -2.99
C SER A 15 -7.84 20.42 -2.92
N LEU A 16 -7.22 19.31 -3.37
CA LEU A 16 -5.77 19.19 -3.45
C LEU A 16 -5.17 20.13 -4.50
N MET A 17 -5.87 20.32 -5.62
CA MET A 17 -5.44 21.24 -6.68
C MET A 17 -5.55 22.73 -6.31
N GLU A 18 -6.21 23.06 -5.22
CA GLU A 18 -6.20 24.43 -4.67
C GLU A 18 -4.80 24.79 -4.16
N TYR A 19 -4.10 23.83 -3.55
CA TYR A 19 -2.73 24.00 -3.06
C TYR A 19 -1.72 23.29 -3.97
N LYS A 20 -1.68 23.65 -5.26
CA LYS A 20 -0.87 22.98 -6.30
C LYS A 20 0.59 22.77 -5.93
N LYS A 21 1.23 23.78 -5.30
CA LYS A 21 2.65 23.69 -4.92
C LYS A 21 2.85 22.62 -3.83
N SER A 22 2.02 22.62 -2.78
CA SER A 22 2.08 21.63 -1.72
C SER A 22 1.84 20.22 -2.26
N PHE A 23 0.83 20.05 -3.10
CA PHE A 23 0.53 18.79 -3.75
C PHE A 23 1.69 18.28 -4.63
N ALA A 24 2.30 19.17 -5.42
CA ALA A 24 3.46 18.81 -6.24
C ALA A 24 4.67 18.38 -5.37
N PHE A 25 4.94 19.09 -4.27
CA PHE A 25 6.00 18.71 -3.33
C PHE A 25 5.72 17.37 -2.63
N SER A 26 4.46 17.08 -2.27
CA SER A 26 4.09 15.79 -1.69
C SER A 26 4.30 14.64 -2.69
N ILE A 27 3.89 14.80 -3.95
CA ILE A 27 4.14 13.81 -5.01
C ILE A 27 5.65 13.62 -5.19
N ALA A 28 6.43 14.71 -5.28
CA ALA A 28 7.87 14.63 -5.44
C ALA A 28 8.53 13.91 -4.24
N GLY A 29 8.10 14.20 -3.01
CA GLY A 29 8.57 13.51 -1.81
C GLY A 29 8.34 12.00 -1.86
N GLN A 30 7.14 11.57 -2.26
CA GLN A 30 6.82 10.15 -2.44
C GLN A 30 7.64 9.49 -3.56
N PHE A 31 7.85 10.21 -4.65
CA PHE A 31 8.69 9.76 -5.76
C PHE A 31 10.14 9.54 -5.33
N PHE A 32 10.75 10.53 -4.67
CA PHE A 32 12.12 10.42 -4.15
C PHE A 32 12.26 9.31 -3.11
N SER A 33 11.28 9.15 -2.21
CA SER A 33 11.26 8.05 -1.24
C SER A 33 11.38 6.68 -1.91
N SER A 34 10.65 6.45 -3.01
CA SER A 34 10.74 5.20 -3.77
C SER A 34 12.11 5.02 -4.44
N ILE A 35 12.67 6.08 -5.00
CA ILE A 35 14.01 6.03 -5.61
C ILE A 35 15.07 5.67 -4.56
N PHE A 36 15.02 6.29 -3.39
CA PHE A 36 15.97 5.98 -2.31
C PHE A 36 15.84 4.54 -1.81
N SER A 37 14.63 3.99 -1.78
CA SER A 37 14.42 2.57 -1.43
C SER A 37 15.05 1.65 -2.48
N ILE A 38 14.86 1.93 -3.77
CA ILE A 38 15.49 1.17 -4.88
C ILE A 38 17.01 1.29 -4.82
N LEU A 39 17.53 2.48 -4.57
CA LEU A 39 18.96 2.74 -4.46
C LEU A 39 19.58 1.97 -3.29
N SER A 40 18.85 1.86 -2.17
CA SER A 40 19.25 1.06 -1.01
C SER A 40 19.40 -0.43 -1.38
N ILE A 41 18.42 -0.98 -2.11
CA ILE A 41 18.49 -2.36 -2.62
C ILE A 41 19.67 -2.52 -3.58
N TYR A 42 19.88 -1.58 -4.49
CA TYR A 42 21.00 -1.60 -5.44
C TYR A 42 22.36 -1.62 -4.74
N PHE A 43 22.59 -0.76 -3.76
CA PHE A 43 23.85 -0.75 -3.00
C PHE A 43 24.08 -2.03 -2.21
N LEU A 44 23.01 -2.62 -1.67
CA LEU A 44 23.07 -3.89 -0.96
C LEU A 44 23.56 -5.01 -1.89
N PHE A 45 23.00 -5.11 -3.10
CA PHE A 45 23.41 -6.11 -4.09
C PHE A 45 24.81 -5.84 -4.67
N ASN A 46 25.17 -4.57 -4.84
CA ASN A 46 26.53 -4.20 -5.30
C ASN A 46 27.60 -4.61 -4.30
N LYS A 47 27.28 -4.57 -2.99
CA LYS A 47 28.23 -4.94 -1.92
C LYS A 47 28.28 -6.46 -1.68
N PHE A 48 27.15 -7.14 -1.69
CA PHE A 48 27.05 -8.55 -1.27
C PHE A 48 26.86 -9.53 -2.45
N GLY A 49 26.67 -9.05 -3.67
CA GLY A 49 26.35 -9.88 -4.81
C GLY A 49 24.96 -10.52 -4.70
N ASN A 50 24.88 -11.81 -4.97
CA ASN A 50 23.62 -12.54 -4.82
C ASN A 50 23.36 -12.85 -3.34
N ILE A 51 22.12 -12.64 -2.89
CA ILE A 51 21.69 -12.88 -1.52
C ILE A 51 20.79 -14.12 -1.53
N GLU A 52 21.22 -15.18 -0.87
CA GLU A 52 20.50 -16.47 -0.81
C GLU A 52 20.03 -17.02 -2.19
N GLY A 53 20.83 -16.80 -3.24
CA GLY A 53 20.51 -17.24 -4.59
C GLY A 53 19.59 -16.32 -5.39
N TYR A 54 19.08 -15.25 -4.79
CA TYR A 54 18.27 -14.25 -5.50
C TYR A 54 19.13 -13.21 -6.20
N THR A 55 18.74 -12.89 -7.43
CA THR A 55 19.35 -11.81 -8.19
C THR A 55 18.69 -10.47 -7.84
N PHE A 56 19.37 -9.36 -8.15
CA PHE A 56 18.81 -8.02 -8.01
C PHE A 56 17.43 -7.88 -8.67
N ASN A 57 17.24 -8.45 -9.86
CA ASN A 57 15.96 -8.37 -10.59
C ASN A 57 14.81 -9.06 -9.85
N ASN A 58 15.06 -10.20 -9.20
CA ASN A 58 14.03 -10.91 -8.42
C ASN A 58 13.56 -10.07 -7.23
N VAL A 59 14.49 -9.46 -6.51
CA VAL A 59 14.18 -8.57 -5.38
C VAL A 59 13.48 -7.29 -5.85
N LEU A 60 13.90 -6.76 -7.00
CA LEU A 60 13.24 -5.59 -7.60
C LEU A 60 11.77 -5.87 -7.93
N ILE A 61 11.43 -7.06 -8.42
CA ILE A 61 10.03 -7.46 -8.67
C ILE A 61 9.25 -7.51 -7.36
N CYS A 62 9.79 -8.13 -6.29
CA CYS A 62 9.17 -8.12 -4.96
C CYS A 62 8.89 -6.69 -4.49
N PHE A 63 9.88 -5.82 -4.61
CA PHE A 63 9.75 -4.41 -4.26
C PHE A 63 8.62 -3.73 -5.03
N VAL A 64 8.61 -3.86 -6.36
CA VAL A 64 7.60 -3.22 -7.22
C VAL A 64 6.19 -3.69 -6.86
N VAL A 65 5.98 -5.00 -6.75
CA VAL A 65 4.67 -5.57 -6.41
C VAL A 65 4.19 -5.05 -5.06
N SER A 66 5.04 -5.08 -4.03
CA SER A 66 4.71 -4.60 -2.70
C SER A 66 4.41 -3.12 -2.67
N PHE A 67 5.27 -2.30 -3.26
CA PHE A 67 5.15 -0.84 -3.22
C PHE A 67 4.01 -0.31 -4.08
N VAL A 68 3.84 -0.83 -5.30
CA VAL A 68 2.73 -0.43 -6.17
C VAL A 68 1.40 -0.86 -5.56
N GLY A 69 1.29 -2.13 -5.15
CA GLY A 69 0.07 -2.66 -4.54
C GLY A 69 -0.31 -1.92 -3.26
N TYR A 70 0.66 -1.70 -2.36
CA TYR A 70 0.45 -0.92 -1.14
C TYR A 70 0.06 0.53 -1.43
N SER A 71 0.76 1.22 -2.36
CA SER A 71 0.47 2.61 -2.68
C SER A 71 -0.92 2.80 -3.24
N ILE A 72 -1.39 1.86 -4.07
CA ILE A 72 -2.77 1.89 -4.59
C ILE A 72 -3.77 1.62 -3.45
N ALA A 73 -3.51 0.60 -2.60
CA ALA A 73 -4.35 0.32 -1.46
C ALA A 73 -4.42 1.54 -0.51
N GLU A 74 -3.29 2.13 -0.16
CA GLU A 74 -3.20 3.32 0.67
C GLU A 74 -3.93 4.51 0.05
N CYS A 75 -3.86 4.70 -1.27
CA CYS A 75 -4.57 5.77 -1.96
C CYS A 75 -6.10 5.67 -1.74
N PHE A 76 -6.68 4.49 -1.87
CA PHE A 76 -8.13 4.31 -1.83
C PHE A 76 -8.68 3.97 -0.44
N PHE A 77 -7.91 3.30 0.43
CA PHE A 77 -8.37 2.84 1.74
C PHE A 77 -7.91 3.73 2.90
N ARG A 78 -7.27 4.86 2.62
CA ARG A 78 -6.75 5.79 3.65
C ARG A 78 -7.83 6.34 4.59
N GLY A 79 -9.08 6.37 4.16
CA GLY A 79 -10.20 6.75 5.02
C GLY A 79 -10.31 5.89 6.29
N PHE A 80 -9.99 4.59 6.20
CA PHE A 80 -9.98 3.70 7.36
C PHE A 80 -8.80 3.94 8.30
N ASP A 81 -7.67 4.38 7.80
CA ASP A 81 -6.52 4.74 8.61
C ASP A 81 -6.77 6.04 9.42
N LYS A 82 -7.57 6.94 8.87
CA LYS A 82 -8.00 8.19 9.52
C LYS A 82 -9.33 8.09 10.27
N PHE A 83 -9.82 6.87 10.45
CA PHE A 83 -11.13 6.64 11.09
C PHE A 83 -11.12 7.05 12.56
N GLU A 84 -9.98 6.94 13.26
CA GLU A 84 -9.79 7.45 14.62
C GLU A 84 -10.05 8.94 14.72
N ASP A 85 -9.44 9.73 13.82
CA ASP A 85 -9.64 11.19 13.78
C ASP A 85 -11.12 11.52 13.58
N MET A 86 -11.84 10.72 12.76
CA MET A 86 -13.27 10.90 12.50
C MET A 86 -14.13 10.61 13.74
N ILE A 87 -13.77 9.60 14.53
CA ILE A 87 -14.48 9.27 15.77
C ILE A 87 -14.22 10.35 16.82
N SER A 88 -12.96 10.69 17.06
CA SER A 88 -12.56 11.64 18.09
C SER A 88 -13.09 13.06 17.84
N ASN A 89 -13.20 13.46 16.58
CA ASN A 89 -13.75 14.78 16.19
C ASN A 89 -15.29 14.80 16.07
N GLY A 90 -15.98 13.68 16.35
CA GLY A 90 -17.44 13.59 16.23
C GLY A 90 -17.97 13.60 14.78
N GLU A 91 -17.08 13.45 13.79
CA GLU A 91 -17.49 13.39 12.39
C GLU A 91 -18.22 12.08 12.05
N PHE A 92 -17.99 11.05 12.84
CA PHE A 92 -18.61 9.75 12.68
C PHE A 92 -20.13 9.80 12.83
N ASP A 93 -20.65 10.54 13.82
CA ASP A 93 -22.09 10.71 14.04
C ASP A 93 -22.77 11.33 12.83
N ARG A 94 -22.10 12.26 12.16
CA ARG A 94 -22.59 12.89 10.93
C ARG A 94 -22.62 11.90 9.74
N ILE A 95 -21.72 10.91 9.72
CA ILE A 95 -21.71 9.86 8.70
C ILE A 95 -22.89 8.92 8.90
N LEU A 96 -23.23 8.56 10.15
CA LEU A 96 -24.35 7.69 10.48
C LEU A 96 -25.72 8.26 10.07
N THR A 97 -25.87 9.58 9.99
CA THR A 97 -27.14 10.22 9.57
C THR A 97 -27.36 10.18 8.06
N ARG A 98 -26.38 9.78 7.28
CA ARG A 98 -26.50 9.76 5.79
C ARG A 98 -27.06 8.41 5.32
N PRO A 99 -27.92 8.38 4.29
CA PRO A 99 -28.57 7.16 3.79
C PRO A 99 -27.66 6.29 2.89
N GLU A 100 -26.36 6.23 3.20
CA GLU A 100 -25.36 5.48 2.44
C GLU A 100 -24.64 4.47 3.34
N GLY A 101 -24.11 3.40 2.77
CA GLY A 101 -23.38 2.38 3.53
C GLY A 101 -22.12 2.95 4.23
N LEU A 102 -21.92 2.60 5.49
CA LEU A 102 -20.83 3.09 6.33
C LEU A 102 -19.45 2.90 5.68
N ILE A 103 -19.16 1.67 5.24
CA ILE A 103 -17.88 1.31 4.59
C ILE A 103 -17.63 2.20 3.38
N PHE A 104 -18.66 2.43 2.55
CA PHE A 104 -18.56 3.29 1.38
C PHE A 104 -18.24 4.73 1.74
N GLN A 105 -18.87 5.27 2.77
CA GLN A 105 -18.65 6.65 3.22
C GLN A 105 -17.24 6.85 3.78
N VAL A 106 -16.76 5.91 4.60
CA VAL A 106 -15.40 5.94 5.16
C VAL A 106 -14.36 5.81 4.04
N LEU A 107 -14.55 4.91 3.09
CA LEU A 107 -13.68 4.73 1.94
C LEU A 107 -13.62 6.00 1.06
N ALA A 108 -14.75 6.66 0.87
CA ALA A 108 -14.85 7.90 0.10
C ALA A 108 -14.44 9.16 0.89
N SER A 109 -14.22 9.07 2.20
CA SER A 109 -13.90 10.22 3.06
C SER A 109 -12.54 10.82 2.77
N LYS A 110 -11.55 9.97 2.45
CA LYS A 110 -10.19 10.43 2.16
C LYS A 110 -9.52 9.57 1.09
N ILE A 111 -9.01 10.23 0.06
CA ILE A 111 -8.24 9.63 -1.04
C ILE A 111 -6.90 10.37 -1.13
N GLU A 112 -5.78 9.66 -1.02
CA GLU A 112 -4.43 10.25 -1.05
C GLU A 112 -3.78 10.07 -2.43
N PHE A 113 -4.05 10.99 -3.33
CA PHE A 113 -3.53 10.96 -4.72
C PHE A 113 -2.00 11.03 -4.81
N GLU A 114 -1.35 11.65 -3.85
CA GLU A 114 0.12 11.76 -3.78
C GLU A 114 0.82 10.39 -3.71
N ARG A 115 0.11 9.34 -3.24
CA ARG A 115 0.62 7.96 -3.23
C ARG A 115 0.82 7.37 -4.63
N ILE A 116 0.12 7.90 -5.63
CA ILE A 116 0.30 7.54 -7.04
C ILE A 116 1.73 7.84 -7.50
N GLY A 117 2.35 8.91 -7.00
CA GLY A 117 3.75 9.22 -7.28
C GLY A 117 4.71 8.09 -6.88
N ARG A 118 4.47 7.45 -5.74
CA ARG A 118 5.23 6.27 -5.29
C ARG A 118 5.01 5.07 -6.21
N ALA A 119 3.77 4.80 -6.61
CA ALA A 119 3.44 3.70 -7.52
C ALA A 119 4.13 3.86 -8.88
N ILE A 120 4.11 5.06 -9.46
CA ILE A 120 4.78 5.36 -10.72
C ILE A 120 6.30 5.17 -10.59
N ALA A 121 6.93 5.76 -9.58
CA ALA A 121 8.37 5.64 -9.36
C ALA A 121 8.83 4.19 -9.21
N SER A 122 8.05 3.38 -8.52
CA SER A 122 8.37 1.96 -8.32
C SER A 122 8.25 1.17 -9.61
N SER A 123 7.29 1.48 -10.48
CA SER A 123 7.03 0.73 -11.73
C SER A 123 8.02 1.03 -12.86
N THR A 124 8.72 2.16 -12.83
CA THR A 124 9.63 2.59 -13.93
C THR A 124 10.91 1.75 -14.05
N ASN A 125 11.23 0.93 -13.07
CA ASN A 125 12.51 0.24 -12.96
C ASN A 125 12.46 -1.26 -13.31
N VAL A 126 11.40 -1.73 -13.95
CA VAL A 126 11.21 -3.15 -14.27
C VAL A 126 11.16 -3.36 -15.78
N ASP A 127 12.10 -4.15 -16.30
CA ASP A 127 12.07 -4.61 -17.68
C ASP A 127 11.01 -5.72 -17.84
N LEU A 128 9.79 -5.32 -18.19
CA LEU A 128 8.60 -6.16 -18.34
C LEU A 128 8.44 -6.70 -19.77
N LEU A 129 9.51 -7.19 -20.38
CA LEU A 129 9.52 -7.52 -21.83
C LEU A 129 8.79 -8.82 -22.21
N ARG A 130 8.31 -9.64 -21.27
CA ARG A 130 7.57 -10.88 -21.57
C ARG A 130 6.13 -10.78 -21.09
N PHE A 131 5.20 -11.03 -22.01
CA PHE A 131 3.75 -10.94 -21.76
C PHE A 131 3.28 -11.80 -20.58
N ASP A 132 3.80 -13.03 -20.45
CA ASP A 132 3.45 -13.93 -19.35
C ASP A 132 3.81 -13.34 -17.98
N LYS A 133 4.96 -12.68 -17.87
CA LYS A 133 5.40 -12.01 -16.64
C LYS A 133 4.53 -10.80 -16.30
N ILE A 134 4.08 -10.05 -17.31
CA ILE A 134 3.19 -8.89 -17.09
C ILE A 134 1.88 -9.33 -16.47
N VAL A 135 1.29 -10.40 -16.98
CA VAL A 135 0.02 -10.94 -16.46
C VAL A 135 0.19 -11.40 -15.01
N THR A 136 1.26 -12.14 -14.71
CA THR A 136 1.55 -12.59 -13.35
C THR A 136 1.73 -11.40 -12.39
N ILE A 137 2.53 -10.39 -12.75
CA ILE A 137 2.76 -9.20 -11.93
C ILE A 137 1.44 -8.43 -11.71
N PHE A 138 0.60 -8.34 -12.73
CA PHE A 138 -0.71 -7.70 -12.59
C PHE A 138 -1.58 -8.41 -11.52
N PHE A 139 -1.67 -9.74 -11.56
CA PHE A 139 -2.40 -10.50 -10.54
C PHE A 139 -1.77 -10.38 -9.15
N MET A 140 -0.44 -10.37 -9.05
CA MET A 140 0.26 -10.14 -7.79
C MET A 140 -0.09 -8.76 -7.21
N ILE A 141 -0.07 -7.70 -8.02
CA ILE A 141 -0.45 -6.34 -7.59
C ILE A 141 -1.91 -6.30 -7.16
N CYS A 142 -2.83 -6.87 -7.93
CA CYS A 142 -4.25 -6.94 -7.56
C CYS A 142 -4.46 -7.67 -6.22
N GLY A 143 -3.80 -8.81 -6.01
CA GLY A 143 -3.85 -9.54 -4.76
C GLY A 143 -3.29 -8.73 -3.58
N THR A 144 -2.19 -8.03 -3.81
CA THR A 144 -1.57 -7.14 -2.80
C THR A 144 -2.54 -6.01 -2.40
N ILE A 145 -3.21 -5.38 -3.37
CA ILE A 145 -4.21 -4.32 -3.11
C ILE A 145 -5.36 -4.87 -2.23
N VAL A 146 -5.86 -6.06 -2.54
CA VAL A 146 -6.95 -6.69 -1.77
C VAL A 146 -6.51 -6.98 -0.34
N ILE A 147 -5.34 -7.56 -0.14
CA ILE A 147 -4.84 -7.89 1.20
C ILE A 147 -4.65 -6.63 2.04
N TYR A 148 -3.98 -5.61 1.53
CA TYR A 148 -3.81 -4.35 2.26
C TYR A 148 -5.13 -3.62 2.46
N GLY A 149 -6.05 -3.65 1.49
CA GLY A 149 -7.39 -3.12 1.63
C GLY A 149 -8.15 -3.76 2.80
N CYS A 150 -8.09 -5.09 2.93
CA CYS A 150 -8.66 -5.83 4.07
C CYS A 150 -8.00 -5.43 5.40
N LEU A 151 -6.67 -5.25 5.43
CA LEU A 151 -5.96 -4.80 6.62
C LEU A 151 -6.37 -3.39 7.06
N PHE A 152 -6.53 -2.45 6.12
CA PHE A 152 -7.02 -1.11 6.44
C PHE A 152 -8.46 -1.13 6.98
N ILE A 153 -9.34 -1.95 6.39
CA ILE A 153 -10.72 -2.13 6.89
C ILE A 153 -10.69 -2.74 8.30
N ALA A 154 -9.88 -3.78 8.53
CA ALA A 154 -9.72 -4.40 9.84
C ALA A 154 -9.19 -3.40 10.88
N LYS A 155 -8.20 -2.57 10.51
CA LYS A 155 -7.68 -1.48 11.35
C LYS A 155 -8.81 -0.53 11.76
N GLY A 156 -9.60 -0.05 10.81
CA GLY A 156 -10.76 0.81 11.09
C GLY A 156 -11.78 0.14 12.01
N GLY A 157 -12.07 -1.15 11.82
CA GLY A 157 -12.95 -1.91 12.69
C GLY A 157 -12.45 -2.02 14.12
N ILE A 158 -11.16 -2.28 14.32
CA ILE A 158 -10.54 -2.35 15.66
C ILE A 158 -10.53 -0.97 16.33
N THR A 159 -10.19 0.08 15.59
CA THR A 159 -10.18 1.46 16.10
C THR A 159 -11.55 1.89 16.62
N PHE A 160 -12.64 1.40 16.03
CA PHE A 160 -14.00 1.66 16.52
C PHE A 160 -14.21 1.19 17.97
N PHE A 161 -13.63 0.05 18.35
CA PHE A 161 -13.77 -0.50 19.71
C PHE A 161 -12.77 0.09 20.69
N THR A 162 -11.58 0.46 20.24
CA THR A 162 -10.50 0.94 21.13
C THR A 162 -10.44 2.44 21.25
N THR A 163 -11.12 3.19 20.39
CA THR A 163 -11.13 4.67 20.33
C THR A 163 -9.74 5.33 20.22
N GLN A 164 -8.69 4.54 20.06
CA GLN A 164 -7.31 4.99 19.83
C GLN A 164 -6.68 4.19 18.72
N SER A 165 -5.85 4.85 17.93
CA SER A 165 -5.11 4.14 16.90
C SER A 165 -4.12 3.22 17.57
N LEU A 166 -4.22 2.00 17.16
CA LEU A 166 -3.26 1.01 17.57
C LEU A 166 -2.04 1.19 16.66
N GLU A 167 -0.99 1.85 17.15
CA GLU A 167 0.31 1.86 16.47
C GLU A 167 0.77 0.43 16.13
N ILE A 168 0.34 -0.54 16.95
CA ILE A 168 0.53 -1.97 16.67
C ILE A 168 -0.03 -2.36 15.29
N MET A 169 -1.14 -1.76 14.84
CA MET A 169 -1.71 -2.04 13.52
C MET A 169 -0.81 -1.53 12.37
N ASN A 170 0.02 -0.53 12.62
CA ASN A 170 1.01 -0.07 11.65
C ASN A 170 2.09 -1.14 11.37
N ILE A 171 2.34 -2.05 12.32
CA ILE A 171 3.22 -3.22 12.09
C ILE A 171 2.63 -4.14 11.01
N PHE A 172 1.30 -4.30 10.98
CA PHE A 172 0.62 -5.14 9.99
C PHE A 172 0.48 -4.47 8.62
N THR A 173 0.51 -3.15 8.54
CA THR A 173 0.40 -2.40 7.28
C THR A 173 1.79 -1.94 6.79
N ASP A 174 2.35 -0.91 7.40
CA ASP A 174 3.65 -0.35 7.00
C ASP A 174 4.80 -1.32 7.24
N GLY A 175 4.83 -1.99 8.41
CA GLY A 175 5.86 -2.98 8.73
C GLY A 175 5.84 -4.16 7.76
N ALA A 176 4.66 -4.69 7.44
CA ALA A 176 4.54 -5.77 6.46
C ALA A 176 4.99 -5.33 5.07
N ARG A 177 4.65 -4.10 4.62
CA ARG A 177 5.15 -3.54 3.36
C ARG A 177 6.68 -3.54 3.31
N ASP A 178 7.33 -3.05 4.37
CA ASP A 178 8.79 -2.92 4.39
C ASP A 178 9.49 -4.29 4.44
N LEU A 179 8.89 -5.26 5.13
CA LEU A 179 9.40 -6.63 5.13
C LEU A 179 9.23 -7.34 3.78
N THR A 180 8.18 -7.06 3.04
CA THR A 180 7.90 -7.72 1.75
C THR A 180 8.68 -7.17 0.56
N GLN A 181 9.51 -6.15 0.78
CA GLN A 181 10.48 -5.67 -0.23
C GLN A 181 11.53 -6.72 -0.57
N TYR A 182 11.81 -7.64 0.37
CA TYR A 182 12.83 -8.67 0.22
C TYR A 182 12.21 -10.07 0.19
N PRO A 183 12.88 -11.05 -0.44
CA PRO A 183 12.42 -12.44 -0.43
C PRO A 183 12.29 -12.99 0.99
N LEU A 184 11.22 -13.74 1.23
CA LEU A 184 10.92 -14.27 2.56
C LEU A 184 11.96 -15.23 3.12
N SER A 185 12.76 -15.87 2.26
CA SER A 185 13.83 -16.77 2.67
C SER A 185 14.86 -16.12 3.59
N ILE A 186 15.10 -14.81 3.40
CA ILE A 186 16.09 -14.04 4.19
C ILE A 186 15.66 -13.90 5.65
N TYR A 187 14.36 -13.98 5.93
CA TYR A 187 13.83 -13.74 7.26
C TYR A 187 13.79 -15.00 8.13
N HIS A 188 13.94 -14.78 9.45
CA HIS A 188 13.79 -15.83 10.45
C HIS A 188 12.40 -16.50 10.37
N LYS A 189 12.35 -17.80 10.73
CA LYS A 189 11.14 -18.64 10.65
C LYS A 189 9.86 -17.98 11.17
N TYR A 190 9.92 -17.24 12.27
CA TYR A 190 8.75 -16.58 12.86
C TYR A 190 8.20 -15.45 11.99
N VAL A 191 9.06 -14.64 11.37
CA VAL A 191 8.65 -13.57 10.45
C VAL A 191 8.01 -14.18 9.20
N ARG A 192 8.56 -15.27 8.69
CA ARG A 192 7.97 -16.01 7.55
C ARG A 192 6.58 -16.54 7.87
N ILE A 193 6.38 -17.13 9.07
CA ILE A 193 5.07 -17.59 9.52
C ILE A 193 4.10 -16.41 9.62
N PHE A 194 4.52 -15.29 10.20
CA PHE A 194 3.71 -14.06 10.29
C PHE A 194 3.25 -13.57 8.92
N LEU A 195 4.17 -13.41 7.97
CA LEU A 195 3.88 -12.91 6.62
C LEU A 195 3.15 -13.94 5.72
N THR A 196 3.07 -15.19 6.14
CA THR A 196 2.36 -16.24 5.38
C THR A 196 0.96 -16.48 5.93
N TYR A 197 0.79 -16.54 7.25
CA TYR A 197 -0.47 -16.98 7.86
C TYR A 197 -1.26 -15.85 8.50
N ILE A 198 -0.61 -14.83 9.05
CA ILE A 198 -1.29 -13.72 9.73
C ILE A 198 -1.55 -12.59 8.73
N VAL A 199 -0.52 -12.17 8.00
CA VAL A 199 -0.63 -11.18 6.92
C VAL A 199 -0.28 -11.90 5.61
N PRO A 200 -1.23 -12.53 4.90
CA PRO A 200 -0.95 -13.51 3.84
C PRO A 200 -0.35 -12.91 2.55
N ILE A 201 0.53 -11.93 2.68
CA ILE A 201 1.18 -11.23 1.55
C ILE A 201 2.17 -12.15 0.83
N ALA A 202 2.74 -13.14 1.53
CA ALA A 202 3.64 -14.11 0.94
C ALA A 202 3.03 -14.83 -0.29
N PHE A 203 1.73 -15.09 -0.27
CA PHE A 203 1.04 -15.76 -1.38
C PHE A 203 0.99 -14.93 -2.67
N VAL A 204 1.00 -13.62 -2.56
CA VAL A 204 0.89 -12.74 -3.72
C VAL A 204 2.21 -12.10 -4.12
N ASN A 205 3.21 -12.10 -3.24
CA ASN A 205 4.50 -11.48 -3.52
C ASN A 205 5.62 -12.51 -3.72
N TYR A 206 5.76 -13.46 -2.81
CA TYR A 206 6.91 -14.36 -2.79
C TYR A 206 6.69 -15.66 -3.56
N PHE A 207 5.58 -16.37 -3.31
CA PHE A 207 5.36 -17.68 -3.94
C PHE A 207 5.26 -17.63 -5.47
N PRO A 208 4.63 -16.61 -6.11
CA PRO A 208 4.61 -16.54 -7.57
C PRO A 208 5.98 -16.29 -8.22
N LEU A 209 6.96 -15.82 -7.45
CA LEU A 209 8.33 -15.64 -7.95
C LEU A 209 9.13 -16.94 -8.00
N LEU A 210 8.66 -17.99 -7.32
CA LEU A 210 9.30 -19.31 -7.34
C LEU A 210 8.87 -20.16 -8.54
N LEU A 211 7.84 -19.71 -9.29
CA LEU A 211 7.34 -20.30 -10.53
C LEU A 211 8.03 -19.68 -11.75
#